data_7a641fb0a16ef4b28b9d5cb1689a0127
#
_entry.id   7a641fb0a16ef4b28b9d5cb1689a0127
#
_cell.length_a   1.000
_cell.length_b   1.000
_cell.length_c   1.000
_cell.angle_alpha   90.00
_cell.angle_beta   90.00
_cell.angle_gamma   90.00
#
_symmetry.space_group_name_H-M   'P 1'
#
loop_
_entity.id
_entity.type
_entity.pdbx_description
1 polymer ?
#
loop_
_entity_poly.entity_id
_entity_poly.type
_entity_poly.pdbx_seq_one_letter_code
_entity_poly.pdbx_strand_id
1 'polypeptide(L)'
;MTESPLHGFLKKVGVAFLVNQGCFLVDTEISLGRLGNSHELDGHYVIDACGVGERFFRLRERSLSDFLGERRDYEVKRNVLKGVEVKVSRSDFRNGFVCSCCNFNYLLTPMRLIAPWEVPSGVGLIEYNRHKFSVEQDGEEGFRFRGLRVVRKAAYRGLRQYQIDNATALIARSSSRMSISAFESELRRMHSDIQG
;
A
#
# COMPACT_ATOMS: atom_id res chain seq x y z
N MET A 1 9.97 8.12 -20.31
CA MET A 1 11.14 7.64 -19.53
C MET A 1 10.84 6.20 -19.13
N THR A 2 11.72 5.27 -19.45
CA THR A 2 11.58 3.86 -19.03
C THR A 2 11.92 3.75 -17.55
N GLU A 3 11.07 3.05 -16.80
CA GLU A 3 11.28 2.77 -15.39
C GLU A 3 12.59 1.99 -15.18
N SER A 4 13.33 2.33 -14.12
CA SER A 4 14.57 1.59 -13.82
C SER A 4 14.27 0.19 -13.26
N PRO A 5 15.12 -0.83 -13.55
CA PRO A 5 14.91 -2.19 -13.00
C PRO A 5 14.80 -2.21 -11.46
N LEU A 6 15.56 -1.36 -10.78
CA LEU A 6 15.50 -1.25 -9.32
C LEU A 6 14.15 -0.71 -8.84
N HIS A 7 13.57 0.27 -9.54
CA HIS A 7 12.26 0.82 -9.20
C HIS A 7 11.17 -0.24 -9.33
N GLY A 8 11.10 -0.93 -10.47
CA GLY A 8 10.14 -2.02 -10.68
C GLY A 8 10.31 -3.17 -9.67
N PHE A 9 11.55 -3.51 -9.29
CA PHE A 9 11.80 -4.48 -8.24
C PHE A 9 11.28 -4.01 -6.88
N LEU A 10 11.55 -2.75 -6.48
CA LEU A 10 11.10 -2.22 -5.19
C LEU A 10 9.58 -2.05 -5.11
N LYS A 11 8.87 -1.83 -6.22
CA LYS A 11 7.39 -1.92 -6.24
C LYS A 11 6.91 -3.29 -5.77
N LYS A 12 7.50 -4.38 -6.29
CA LYS A 12 7.15 -5.74 -5.86
C LYS A 12 7.49 -6.00 -4.40
N VAL A 13 8.62 -5.48 -3.92
CA VAL A 13 8.98 -5.51 -2.49
C VAL A 13 7.93 -4.74 -1.66
N GLY A 14 7.45 -3.61 -2.16
CA GLY A 14 6.37 -2.83 -1.54
C GLY A 14 5.07 -3.63 -1.42
N VAL A 15 4.67 -4.36 -2.46
CA VAL A 15 3.50 -5.26 -2.42
C VAL A 15 3.68 -6.34 -1.34
N ALA A 16 4.82 -7.04 -1.34
CA ALA A 16 5.08 -8.08 -0.34
C ALA A 16 5.13 -7.51 1.09
N PHE A 17 5.67 -6.29 1.27
CA PHE A 17 5.61 -5.58 2.54
C PHE A 17 4.15 -5.31 2.98
N LEU A 18 3.28 -4.89 2.07
CA LEU A 18 1.87 -4.63 2.37
C LEU A 18 1.12 -5.91 2.76
N VAL A 19 1.42 -7.05 2.12
CA VAL A 19 0.89 -8.37 2.55
C VAL A 19 1.29 -8.66 4.00
N ASN A 20 2.57 -8.48 4.36
CA ASN A 20 3.04 -8.65 5.74
C ASN A 20 2.41 -7.64 6.73
N GLN A 21 1.90 -6.52 6.22
CA GLN A 21 1.13 -5.57 7.03
C GLN A 21 -0.35 -5.94 7.17
N GLY A 22 -0.75 -7.14 6.73
CA GLY A 22 -2.11 -7.64 6.79
C GLY A 22 -3.05 -7.05 5.72
N CYS A 23 -2.51 -6.63 4.58
CA CYS A 23 -3.33 -6.29 3.42
C CYS A 23 -3.77 -7.58 2.72
N PHE A 24 -5.07 -7.74 2.50
CA PHE A 24 -5.67 -8.90 1.82
C PHE A 24 -5.94 -8.63 0.32
N LEU A 25 -5.91 -7.38 -0.10
CA LEU A 25 -5.89 -6.95 -1.49
C LEU A 25 -4.70 -6.03 -1.69
N VAL A 26 -3.85 -6.31 -2.66
CA VAL A 26 -2.66 -5.52 -2.98
C VAL A 26 -2.44 -5.46 -4.48
N ASP A 27 -1.94 -4.32 -4.97
CA ASP A 27 -1.53 -4.18 -6.37
C ASP A 27 -0.53 -3.04 -6.53
N THR A 28 0.08 -2.96 -7.71
CA THR A 28 1.00 -1.90 -8.12
C THR A 28 0.30 -0.90 -9.05
N GLU A 29 0.86 0.32 -9.13
CA GLU A 29 0.45 1.36 -10.09
C GLU A 29 -1.04 1.71 -10.04
N ILE A 30 -1.58 1.78 -8.82
CA ILE A 30 -2.99 2.14 -8.63
C ILE A 30 -3.18 3.62 -8.85
N SER A 31 -3.93 3.96 -9.90
CA SER A 31 -4.37 5.33 -10.16
C SER A 31 -5.55 5.68 -9.26
N LEU A 32 -5.24 6.28 -8.13
CA LEU A 32 -6.24 6.84 -7.24
C LEU A 32 -6.65 8.22 -7.80
N GLY A 33 -7.61 8.24 -8.73
CA GLY A 33 -8.17 9.49 -9.26
C GLY A 33 -8.58 10.44 -8.13
N ARG A 34 -9.08 11.63 -8.43
CA ARG A 34 -9.44 12.70 -7.48
C ARG A 34 -10.08 12.17 -6.18
N LEU A 35 -9.25 11.78 -5.20
CA LEU A 35 -9.70 11.31 -3.89
C LEU A 35 -9.97 12.46 -2.91
N GLY A 36 -10.09 13.69 -3.38
CA GLY A 36 -10.29 14.83 -2.49
C GLY A 36 -11.09 15.97 -3.09
N ASN A 37 -11.91 16.61 -2.25
CA ASN A 37 -12.53 17.90 -2.48
C ASN A 37 -11.54 19.07 -2.32
N SER A 38 -10.25 18.85 -2.40
CA SER A 38 -9.26 19.93 -2.31
C SER A 38 -8.96 20.43 -3.72
N HIS A 39 -9.21 21.70 -3.95
CA HIS A 39 -8.85 22.45 -5.15
C HIS A 39 -7.36 22.41 -5.51
N GLU A 40 -6.53 21.71 -4.73
CA GLU A 40 -5.08 21.74 -4.84
C GLU A 40 -4.46 20.57 -5.61
N LEU A 41 -5.25 19.56 -6.03
CA LEU A 41 -4.68 18.35 -6.63
C LEU A 41 -5.39 17.97 -7.94
N ASP A 42 -5.11 18.75 -8.99
CA ASP A 42 -5.55 18.47 -10.37
C ASP A 42 -4.80 17.34 -11.07
N GLY A 43 -4.24 16.36 -10.32
CA GLY A 43 -3.40 15.29 -10.85
C GLY A 43 -4.02 13.90 -10.70
N HIS A 44 -3.83 13.06 -11.71
CA HIS A 44 -3.95 11.63 -11.58
C HIS A 44 -2.76 11.12 -10.73
N TYR A 45 -3.03 10.71 -9.50
CA TYR A 45 -2.00 10.14 -8.65
C TYR A 45 -1.93 8.64 -8.90
N VAL A 46 -0.76 8.18 -9.32
CA VAL A 46 -0.43 6.77 -9.37
C VAL A 46 0.46 6.48 -8.17
N ILE A 47 0.03 5.55 -7.33
CA ILE A 47 0.82 5.05 -6.21
C ILE A 47 1.52 3.76 -6.62
N ASP A 48 2.79 3.63 -6.31
CA ASP A 48 3.63 2.51 -6.75
C ASP A 48 3.17 1.15 -6.23
N ALA A 49 2.73 1.07 -4.97
CA ALA A 49 2.06 -0.10 -4.42
C ALA A 49 0.97 0.33 -3.42
N CYS A 50 -0.19 -0.28 -3.50
CA CYS A 50 -1.33 0.02 -2.62
C CYS A 50 -2.02 -1.27 -2.18
N GLY A 51 -2.51 -1.27 -0.95
CA GLY A 51 -3.23 -2.42 -0.40
C GLY A 51 -4.33 -2.02 0.55
N VAL A 52 -5.32 -2.91 0.65
CA VAL A 52 -6.44 -2.84 1.60
C VAL A 52 -6.19 -3.86 2.68
N GLY A 53 -6.20 -3.41 3.91
CA GLY A 53 -6.15 -4.25 5.10
C GLY A 53 -7.21 -3.82 6.09
N GLU A 54 -7.24 -4.44 7.25
CA GLU A 54 -8.20 -4.15 8.29
C GLU A 54 -7.53 -3.55 9.52
N ARG A 55 -8.28 -2.75 10.27
CA ARG A 55 -7.86 -2.21 11.55
C ARG A 55 -9.04 -2.11 12.51
N PHE A 56 -8.80 -2.45 13.78
CA PHE A 56 -9.72 -2.23 14.85
C PHE A 56 -9.59 -0.79 15.38
N PHE A 57 -10.74 -0.14 15.56
CA PHE A 57 -10.86 1.19 16.14
C PHE A 57 -11.71 1.09 17.40
N ARG A 58 -11.18 1.59 18.52
CA ARG A 58 -11.99 1.80 19.73
C ARG A 58 -12.80 3.07 19.55
N LEU A 59 -14.08 2.93 19.49
CA LEU A 59 -15.01 4.04 19.46
C LEU A 59 -15.63 4.17 20.86
N ARG A 60 -15.63 5.41 21.34
CA ARG A 60 -16.33 5.75 22.57
C ARG A 60 -17.73 6.21 22.18
N GLU A 61 -18.74 5.52 22.67
CA GLU A 61 -20.12 5.96 22.50
C GLU A 61 -20.34 7.23 23.35
N ARG A 62 -20.58 8.35 22.69
CA ARG A 62 -21.07 9.57 23.33
C ARG A 62 -22.59 9.49 23.38
N SER A 63 -23.12 8.71 24.32
CA SER A 63 -24.56 8.60 24.57
C SER A 63 -24.94 9.43 25.76
N LEU A 64 -26.24 9.72 25.90
CA LEU A 64 -26.84 10.26 27.14
C LEU A 64 -26.51 9.41 28.37
N SER A 65 -26.13 8.14 28.17
CA SER A 65 -25.62 7.24 29.21
C SER A 65 -24.25 7.68 29.79
N ASP A 66 -23.47 8.52 29.09
CA ASP A 66 -22.28 9.14 29.70
C ASP A 66 -22.63 10.00 30.92
N PHE A 67 -23.85 10.53 30.96
CA PHE A 67 -24.41 11.25 32.12
C PHE A 67 -24.76 10.33 33.28
N LEU A 68 -25.01 9.05 33.00
CA LEU A 68 -25.35 8.02 33.97
C LEU A 68 -24.16 7.17 34.42
N GLY A 69 -22.94 7.48 33.93
CA GLY A 69 -21.72 6.81 34.36
C GLY A 69 -21.44 5.46 33.66
N GLU A 70 -22.29 5.02 32.76
CA GLU A 70 -22.06 3.79 31.98
C GLU A 70 -21.26 4.13 30.70
N ARG A 71 -19.94 3.91 30.74
CA ARG A 71 -19.07 4.05 29.57
C ARG A 71 -19.05 2.73 28.82
N ARG A 72 -19.50 2.75 27.55
CA ARG A 72 -19.37 1.60 26.65
C ARG A 72 -18.35 1.93 25.59
N ASP A 73 -17.20 1.27 25.66
CA ASP A 73 -16.23 1.25 24.57
C ASP A 73 -16.55 0.05 23.69
N TYR A 74 -16.63 0.24 22.37
CA TYR A 74 -16.81 -0.85 21.44
C TYR A 74 -15.73 -0.79 20.34
N GLU A 75 -15.33 -1.95 19.87
CA GLU A 75 -14.35 -2.07 18.79
C GLU A 75 -15.08 -2.25 17.47
N VAL A 76 -14.70 -1.41 16.48
CA VAL A 76 -15.20 -1.51 15.10
C VAL A 76 -14.05 -1.85 14.19
N LYS A 77 -14.21 -2.92 13.43
CA LYS A 77 -13.29 -3.32 12.38
C LYS A 77 -13.61 -2.52 11.10
N ARG A 78 -12.62 -1.85 10.54
CA ARG A 78 -12.77 -1.07 9.31
C ARG A 78 -11.62 -1.35 8.35
N ASN A 79 -11.94 -1.29 7.07
CA ASN A 79 -10.94 -1.32 6.02
C ASN A 79 -10.08 -0.05 6.09
N VAL A 80 -8.79 -0.23 5.83
CA VAL A 80 -7.80 0.85 5.75
C VAL A 80 -6.93 0.65 4.52
N LEU A 81 -6.57 1.77 3.86
CA LEU A 81 -5.61 1.78 2.76
C LEU A 81 -4.20 1.97 3.29
N LYS A 82 -3.28 1.20 2.76
CA LYS A 82 -1.85 1.37 2.98
C LYS A 82 -1.18 1.52 1.64
N GLY A 83 -0.32 2.53 1.51
CA GLY A 83 0.37 2.84 0.27
C GLY A 83 1.88 2.90 0.48
N VAL A 84 2.61 2.49 -0.55
CA VAL A 84 4.06 2.57 -0.62
C VAL A 84 4.44 3.30 -1.90
N GLU A 85 5.19 4.37 -1.76
CA GLU A 85 5.82 5.09 -2.85
C GLU A 85 7.31 4.73 -2.87
N VAL A 86 7.87 4.51 -4.05
CA VAL A 86 9.25 4.08 -4.25
C VAL A 86 10.07 5.25 -4.77
N LYS A 87 11.21 5.52 -4.16
CA LYS A 87 12.19 6.50 -4.66
C LYS A 87 13.58 5.88 -4.66
N VAL A 88 14.18 5.80 -5.84
CA VAL A 88 15.46 5.12 -6.05
C VAL A 88 16.66 6.06 -6.14
N SER A 89 16.42 7.37 -6.24
CA SER A 89 17.46 8.40 -6.28
C SER A 89 17.05 9.67 -5.54
N ARG A 90 18.03 10.49 -5.17
CA ARG A 90 17.78 11.80 -4.57
C ARG A 90 17.05 12.77 -5.51
N SER A 91 17.35 12.73 -6.81
CA SER A 91 16.64 13.52 -7.82
C SER A 91 15.18 13.12 -7.92
N ASP A 92 14.89 11.81 -7.93
CA ASP A 92 13.55 11.27 -7.95
C ASP A 92 12.75 11.69 -6.69
N PHE A 93 13.36 11.65 -5.52
CA PHE A 93 12.75 12.15 -4.29
C PHE A 93 12.43 13.64 -4.34
N ARG A 94 13.35 14.47 -4.88
CA ARG A 94 13.16 15.93 -4.99
C ARG A 94 12.06 16.32 -5.97
N ASN A 95 11.77 15.48 -6.96
CA ASN A 95 10.65 15.67 -7.89
C ASN A 95 9.27 15.48 -7.22
N GLY A 96 9.26 15.20 -5.93
CA GLY A 96 8.04 15.01 -5.15
C GLY A 96 7.52 13.58 -5.20
N PHE A 97 6.54 13.29 -4.35
CA PHE A 97 5.88 11.99 -4.27
C PHE A 97 4.51 12.13 -3.61
N VAL A 98 3.64 11.17 -3.90
CA VAL A 98 2.31 11.11 -3.31
C VAL A 98 2.39 10.48 -1.92
N CYS A 99 2.01 11.23 -0.89
CA CYS A 99 2.10 10.75 0.49
C CYS A 99 0.81 10.95 1.30
N SER A 100 -0.31 11.21 0.62
CA SER A 100 -1.55 11.63 1.31
C SER A 100 -2.80 10.88 0.88
N CYS A 101 -2.71 9.92 -0.03
CA CYS A 101 -3.87 9.23 -0.59
C CYS A 101 -4.29 7.97 0.18
N CYS A 102 -3.50 7.51 1.15
CA CYS A 102 -3.80 6.33 1.96
C CYS A 102 -3.91 6.67 3.45
N ASN A 103 -4.53 5.77 4.23
CA ASN A 103 -4.58 5.90 5.69
C ASN A 103 -3.18 5.77 6.31
N PHE A 104 -2.31 4.94 5.70
CA PHE A 104 -0.91 4.80 6.05
C PHE A 104 -0.08 4.93 4.79
N ASN A 105 0.79 5.93 4.74
CA ASN A 105 1.63 6.19 3.58
C ASN A 105 3.09 5.91 3.96
N TYR A 106 3.77 5.13 3.13
CA TYR A 106 5.17 4.78 3.31
C TYR A 106 5.99 5.22 2.11
N LEU A 107 7.24 5.59 2.38
CA LEU A 107 8.28 5.79 1.39
C LEU A 107 9.27 4.63 1.49
N LEU A 108 9.51 3.91 0.38
CA LEU A 108 10.49 2.83 0.26
C LEU A 108 11.68 3.33 -0.55
N THR A 109 12.88 3.27 0.03
CA THR A 109 14.10 3.77 -0.60
C THR A 109 15.28 2.83 -0.38
N PRO A 110 16.33 2.91 -1.23
CA PRO A 110 17.62 2.35 -0.86
C PRO A 110 18.11 2.90 0.47
N MET A 111 18.85 2.07 1.21
CA MET A 111 19.36 2.41 2.54
C MET A 111 20.16 3.70 2.52
N ARG A 112 19.90 4.61 3.46
CA ARG A 112 20.55 5.91 3.62
C ARG A 112 20.40 6.88 2.45
N LEU A 113 19.48 6.61 1.51
CA LEU A 113 19.21 7.55 0.42
C LEU A 113 18.57 8.82 0.94
N ILE A 114 17.61 8.69 1.86
CA ILE A 114 16.84 9.78 2.45
C ILE A 114 16.99 9.73 3.97
N ALA A 115 17.25 10.86 4.59
CA ALA A 115 17.28 10.93 6.04
C ALA A 115 15.86 10.96 6.63
N PRO A 116 15.62 10.36 7.81
CA PRO A 116 14.27 10.32 8.40
C PRO A 116 13.60 11.68 8.60
N TRP A 117 14.38 12.73 8.82
CA TRP A 117 13.85 14.10 8.99
C TRP A 117 13.48 14.79 7.67
N GLU A 118 13.96 14.28 6.52
CA GLU A 118 13.59 14.78 5.18
C GLU A 118 12.21 14.27 4.74
N VAL A 119 11.74 13.18 5.34
CA VAL A 119 10.45 12.56 5.00
C VAL A 119 9.33 13.36 5.70
N PRO A 120 8.23 13.72 4.99
CA PRO A 120 7.12 14.46 5.57
C PRO A 120 6.54 13.83 6.82
N SER A 121 5.99 14.66 7.71
CA SER A 121 5.33 14.19 8.93
C SER A 121 4.22 13.18 8.60
N GLY A 122 4.11 12.13 9.40
CA GLY A 122 3.11 11.09 9.21
C GLY A 122 3.45 10.02 8.16
N VAL A 123 4.40 10.26 7.26
CA VAL A 123 4.85 9.26 6.28
C VAL A 123 5.86 8.31 6.93
N GLY A 124 5.68 7.01 6.78
CA GLY A 124 6.64 5.99 7.20
C GLY A 124 7.85 5.94 6.27
N LEU A 125 8.98 5.47 6.77
CA LEU A 125 10.19 5.25 5.98
C LEU A 125 10.64 3.80 6.06
N ILE A 126 10.79 3.17 4.91
CA ILE A 126 11.30 1.81 4.74
C ILE A 126 12.61 1.90 3.98
N GLU A 127 13.65 1.30 4.51
CA GLU A 127 14.95 1.20 3.86
C GLU A 127 15.21 -0.21 3.33
N TYR A 128 15.68 -0.26 2.08
CA TYR A 128 16.13 -1.47 1.40
C TYR A 128 17.65 -1.52 1.34
N ASN A 129 18.25 -2.58 1.86
CA ASN A 129 19.69 -2.85 1.78
C ASN A 129 19.97 -3.95 0.74
N ARG A 130 20.45 -3.57 -0.44
CA ARG A 130 20.71 -4.49 -1.56
C ARG A 130 21.69 -5.62 -1.24
N HIS A 131 22.63 -5.38 -0.33
CA HIS A 131 23.69 -6.36 0.01
C HIS A 131 23.23 -7.41 1.04
N LYS A 132 22.14 -7.13 1.77
CA LYS A 132 21.60 -8.00 2.81
C LYS A 132 20.20 -8.50 2.48
N PHE A 133 19.66 -8.08 1.32
CA PHE A 133 18.30 -8.41 0.98
C PHE A 133 18.16 -9.89 0.64
N SER A 134 17.25 -10.53 1.31
CA SER A 134 16.65 -11.80 0.91
C SER A 134 15.18 -11.80 1.29
N VAL A 135 14.40 -12.57 0.57
CA VAL A 135 12.99 -12.81 0.83
C VAL A 135 12.76 -14.30 0.81
N GLU A 136 12.09 -14.81 1.82
CA GLU A 136 11.67 -16.20 1.94
C GLU A 136 10.15 -16.19 2.20
N GLN A 137 9.44 -17.16 1.64
CA GLN A 137 8.03 -17.35 1.97
C GLN A 137 7.92 -17.82 3.42
N ASP A 138 7.03 -17.21 4.20
CA ASP A 138 6.81 -17.54 5.61
C ASP A 138 5.33 -17.96 5.78
N GLY A 139 5.10 -19.27 5.72
CA GLY A 139 3.77 -19.84 5.67
C GLY A 139 3.08 -19.66 4.30
N GLU A 140 1.77 -19.72 4.27
CA GLU A 140 0.99 -19.62 3.03
C GLU A 140 0.80 -18.19 2.53
N GLU A 141 0.79 -17.18 3.42
CA GLU A 141 0.39 -15.81 3.11
C GLU A 141 1.42 -14.75 3.50
N GLY A 142 2.62 -15.14 3.92
CA GLY A 142 3.59 -14.20 4.47
C GLY A 142 4.96 -14.24 3.79
N PHE A 143 5.75 -13.22 4.09
CA PHE A 143 7.13 -13.10 3.65
C PHE A 143 8.04 -12.73 4.81
N ARG A 144 9.18 -13.37 4.88
CA ARG A 144 10.26 -12.99 5.79
C ARG A 144 11.34 -12.25 5.01
N PHE A 145 11.56 -10.99 5.39
CA PHE A 145 12.58 -10.15 4.77
C PHE A 145 13.83 -10.05 5.63
N ARG A 146 15.00 -10.15 4.99
CA ARG A 146 16.24 -9.59 5.50
C ARG A 146 16.61 -8.38 4.67
N GLY A 147 17.34 -7.41 5.25
CA GLY A 147 17.76 -6.21 4.54
C GLY A 147 16.63 -5.22 4.21
N LEU A 148 15.42 -5.42 4.73
CA LEU A 148 14.34 -4.45 4.72
C LEU A 148 14.07 -3.98 6.15
N ARG A 149 14.11 -2.66 6.39
CA ARG A 149 13.95 -2.08 7.72
C ARG A 149 12.93 -0.94 7.71
N VAL A 150 11.95 -1.01 8.57
CA VAL A 150 11.07 0.11 8.87
C VAL A 150 11.82 1.05 9.82
N VAL A 151 12.29 2.18 9.30
CA VAL A 151 13.02 3.21 10.06
C VAL A 151 12.07 4.09 10.84
N ARG A 152 10.94 4.41 10.22
CA ARG A 152 9.85 5.20 10.81
C ARG A 152 8.51 4.58 10.44
N LYS A 153 7.64 4.40 11.43
CA LYS A 153 6.26 3.93 11.19
C LYS A 153 5.42 5.06 10.59
N ALA A 154 4.52 4.72 9.69
CA ALA A 154 3.53 5.65 9.20
C ALA A 154 2.50 5.98 10.30
N ALA A 155 2.08 7.23 10.37
CA ALA A 155 0.96 7.64 11.20
C ALA A 155 -0.37 7.40 10.47
N TYR A 156 -1.43 7.12 11.24
CA TYR A 156 -2.77 7.01 10.68
C TYR A 156 -3.29 8.38 10.24
N ARG A 157 -3.84 8.41 9.02
CA ARG A 157 -4.57 9.54 8.46
C ARG A 157 -6.01 9.12 8.19
N GLY A 158 -6.97 9.88 8.67
CA GLY A 158 -8.39 9.64 8.36
C GLY A 158 -8.68 9.87 6.88
N LEU A 159 -9.35 8.91 6.26
CA LEU A 159 -9.96 9.03 4.94
C LEU A 159 -11.47 8.88 5.07
N ARG A 160 -12.21 9.46 4.14
CA ARG A 160 -13.66 9.23 4.04
C ARG A 160 -13.92 7.82 3.51
N GLN A 161 -14.98 7.17 3.97
CA GLN A 161 -15.27 5.79 3.59
C GLN A 161 -15.34 5.59 2.08
N TYR A 162 -15.99 6.49 1.34
CA TYR A 162 -16.09 6.38 -0.12
C TYR A 162 -14.72 6.38 -0.83
N GLN A 163 -13.68 7.02 -0.26
CA GLN A 163 -12.32 7.00 -0.82
C GLN A 163 -11.70 5.61 -0.69
N ILE A 164 -11.93 4.97 0.47
CA ILE A 164 -11.48 3.60 0.73
C ILE A 164 -12.20 2.64 -0.20
N ASP A 165 -13.51 2.77 -0.36
CA ASP A 165 -14.34 1.90 -1.20
C ASP A 165 -13.94 2.02 -2.67
N ASN A 166 -13.73 3.24 -3.17
CA ASN A 166 -13.27 3.47 -4.54
C ASN A 166 -11.88 2.85 -4.80
N ALA A 167 -10.94 3.06 -3.89
CA ALA A 167 -9.61 2.47 -4.00
C ALA A 167 -9.67 0.93 -3.95
N THR A 168 -10.49 0.37 -3.07
CA THR A 168 -10.72 -1.08 -2.96
C THR A 168 -11.26 -1.64 -4.29
N ALA A 169 -12.24 -0.97 -4.89
CA ALA A 169 -12.78 -1.38 -6.19
C ALA A 169 -11.75 -1.31 -7.33
N LEU A 170 -10.87 -0.30 -7.32
CA LEU A 170 -9.79 -0.17 -8.31
C LEU A 170 -8.77 -1.31 -8.18
N ILE A 171 -8.31 -1.59 -6.94
CA ILE A 171 -7.38 -2.69 -6.67
C ILE A 171 -7.99 -4.03 -7.07
N ALA A 172 -9.25 -4.28 -6.67
CA ALA A 172 -9.95 -5.51 -7.02
C ALA A 172 -10.10 -5.70 -8.53
N ARG A 173 -10.42 -4.63 -9.28
CA ARG A 173 -10.49 -4.67 -10.75
C ARG A 173 -9.13 -4.99 -11.39
N SER A 174 -8.05 -4.39 -10.89
CA SER A 174 -6.71 -4.64 -11.41
C SER A 174 -6.30 -6.09 -11.16
N SER A 175 -6.45 -6.58 -9.94
CA SER A 175 -6.18 -7.97 -9.57
C SER A 175 -7.01 -8.97 -10.39
N SER A 176 -8.30 -8.67 -10.63
CA SER A 176 -9.18 -9.51 -11.45
C SER A 176 -8.72 -9.57 -12.89
N ARG A 177 -8.29 -8.46 -13.50
CA ARG A 177 -7.77 -8.44 -14.88
C ARG A 177 -6.51 -9.30 -15.02
N MET A 178 -5.61 -9.24 -14.05
CA MET A 178 -4.42 -10.10 -14.03
C MET A 178 -4.78 -11.57 -13.95
N SER A 179 -5.75 -11.94 -13.12
CA SER A 179 -6.24 -13.31 -12.98
C SER A 179 -6.93 -13.81 -14.27
N ILE A 180 -7.74 -12.98 -14.93
CA ILE A 180 -8.37 -13.30 -16.21
C ILE A 180 -7.33 -13.53 -17.30
N SER A 181 -6.31 -12.65 -17.39
CA SER A 181 -5.24 -12.80 -18.38
C SER A 181 -4.41 -14.07 -18.16
N ALA A 182 -4.11 -14.40 -16.91
CA ALA A 182 -3.42 -15.65 -16.55
C ALA A 182 -4.28 -16.88 -16.94
N PHE A 183 -5.57 -16.86 -16.63
CA PHE A 183 -6.51 -17.91 -16.96
C PHE A 183 -6.67 -18.09 -18.49
N GLU A 184 -6.78 -17.00 -19.24
CA GLU A 184 -6.81 -17.04 -20.71
C GLU A 184 -5.55 -17.70 -21.29
N SER A 185 -4.39 -17.34 -20.77
CA SER A 185 -3.12 -17.93 -21.19
C SER A 185 -3.06 -19.42 -20.91
N GLU A 186 -3.57 -19.85 -19.76
CA GLU A 186 -3.66 -21.25 -19.38
C GLU A 186 -4.65 -22.03 -20.27
N LEU A 187 -5.83 -21.47 -20.55
CA LEU A 187 -6.78 -22.09 -21.46
C LEU A 187 -6.21 -22.30 -22.87
N ARG A 188 -5.49 -21.31 -23.41
CA ARG A 188 -4.84 -21.44 -24.72
C ARG A 188 -3.80 -22.54 -24.73
N ARG A 189 -2.99 -22.65 -23.66
CA ARG A 189 -2.01 -23.72 -23.52
C ARG A 189 -2.69 -25.11 -23.51
N MET A 190 -3.70 -25.28 -22.65
CA MET A 190 -4.45 -26.54 -22.54
C MET A 190 -5.11 -26.92 -23.88
N HIS A 191 -5.65 -25.93 -24.61
CA HIS A 191 -6.26 -26.18 -25.92
C HIS A 191 -5.24 -26.65 -26.95
N SER A 192 -4.04 -26.09 -26.98
CA SER A 192 -2.97 -26.55 -27.87
C SER A 192 -2.52 -27.98 -27.53
N ASP A 193 -2.46 -28.33 -26.24
CA ASP A 193 -2.07 -29.68 -25.78
C ASP A 193 -3.10 -30.76 -26.16
N ILE A 194 -4.39 -30.40 -26.36
CA ILE A 194 -5.46 -31.32 -26.78
C ILE A 194 -5.45 -31.53 -28.30
N GLN A 195 -4.92 -30.56 -29.06
CA GLN A 195 -4.94 -30.64 -30.54
C GLN A 195 -3.67 -31.29 -31.12
N GLY A 196 -2.64 -31.51 -30.33
CA GLY A 196 -1.37 -32.20 -30.72
C GLY A 196 -1.39 -33.64 -30.32
#